data_88e77929ec79dcc00cf25a8e258c1f99
#
_entry.id   88e77929ec79dcc00cf25a8e258c1f99
#
_cell.length_a   1.000
_cell.length_b   1.000
_cell.length_c   1.000
_cell.angle_alpha   90.00
_cell.angle_beta   90.00
_cell.angle_gamma   90.00
#
_symmetry.space_group_name_H-M   'P 1'
#
loop_
_entity.id
_entity.type
_entity.pdbx_description
1 polymer ?
#
loop_
_entity_poly.entity_id
_entity_poly.type
_entity_poly.pdbx_seq_one_letter_code
_entity_poly.pdbx_strand_id
1 'polypeptide(L)'
;MSLVSEVRSWLWIPAVWAVVYSLMLIVGTVVGTMFSPMYYWWVMLIGVPLIIVPVTFKSLVGGGCSLRFQICALVKGSFAGVVFLMLTIIADSLLWPNLALIIDWSPISIGVSQLFSQIWFISGILGGIGARIVEVRGYATGSEISIVGLK
;
A
#
# COMPACT_ATOMS: atom_id res chain seq x y z
N MET A 1 0.43 -26.68 -8.57
CA MET A 1 -0.23 -25.36 -8.45
C MET A 1 -0.02 -24.66 -9.76
N SER A 2 -1.11 -24.22 -10.43
CA SER A 2 -0.99 -23.56 -11.73
C SER A 2 -0.54 -22.10 -11.51
N LEU A 3 0.34 -21.60 -12.39
CA LEU A 3 0.78 -20.19 -12.43
C LEU A 3 -0.40 -19.21 -12.38
N VAL A 4 -1.53 -19.58 -12.94
CA VAL A 4 -2.77 -18.79 -12.96
C VAL A 4 -3.32 -18.54 -11.55
N SER A 5 -3.26 -19.53 -10.66
CA SER A 5 -3.74 -19.36 -9.26
C SER A 5 -2.85 -18.43 -8.46
N GLU A 6 -1.54 -18.45 -8.72
CA GLU A 6 -0.59 -17.54 -8.07
C GLU A 6 -0.77 -16.10 -8.56
N VAL A 7 -0.85 -15.88 -9.85
CA VAL A 7 -1.09 -14.53 -10.42
C VAL A 7 -2.39 -13.94 -9.87
N ARG A 8 -3.45 -14.75 -9.78
CA ARG A 8 -4.74 -14.30 -9.22
C ARG A 8 -4.61 -13.82 -7.76
N SER A 9 -3.73 -14.45 -6.97
CA SER A 9 -3.50 -14.06 -5.58
C SER A 9 -2.80 -12.70 -5.43
N TRP A 10 -2.22 -12.15 -6.50
CA TRP A 10 -1.51 -10.86 -6.50
C TRP A 10 -2.29 -9.73 -7.19
N LEU A 11 -3.38 -10.06 -7.90
CA LEU A 11 -4.19 -9.07 -8.63
C LEU A 11 -4.85 -8.02 -7.71
N TRP A 12 -4.99 -8.29 -6.43
CA TRP A 12 -5.50 -7.31 -5.48
C TRP A 12 -4.60 -6.08 -5.36
N ILE A 13 -3.27 -6.22 -5.57
CA ILE A 13 -2.31 -5.13 -5.43
C ILE A 13 -2.60 -4.01 -6.44
N PRO A 14 -2.57 -4.26 -7.77
CA PRO A 14 -2.88 -3.21 -8.74
C PRO A 14 -4.33 -2.72 -8.65
N ALA A 15 -5.28 -3.57 -8.26
CA ALA A 15 -6.68 -3.17 -8.09
C ALA A 15 -6.84 -2.18 -6.93
N VAL A 16 -6.29 -2.48 -5.76
CA VAL A 16 -6.31 -1.58 -4.60
C VAL A 16 -5.58 -0.27 -4.92
N TRP A 17 -4.40 -0.38 -5.56
CA TRP A 17 -3.66 0.80 -5.97
C TRP A 17 -4.50 1.70 -6.88
N ALA A 18 -5.12 1.17 -7.92
CA ALA A 18 -5.90 1.94 -8.88
C ALA A 18 -7.08 2.69 -8.21
N VAL A 19 -7.79 2.01 -7.32
CA VAL A 19 -8.91 2.61 -6.58
C VAL A 19 -8.42 3.72 -5.65
N VAL A 20 -7.41 3.44 -4.83
CA VAL A 20 -6.90 4.42 -3.85
C VAL A 20 -6.21 5.59 -4.56
N TYR A 21 -5.42 5.31 -5.60
CA TYR A 21 -4.77 6.36 -6.39
C TYR A 21 -5.79 7.30 -7.04
N SER A 22 -6.83 6.77 -7.69
CA SER A 22 -7.89 7.56 -8.30
C SER A 22 -8.65 8.40 -7.27
N LEU A 23 -8.99 7.81 -6.12
CA LEU A 23 -9.66 8.51 -5.04
C LEU A 23 -8.79 9.66 -4.50
N MET A 24 -7.52 9.39 -4.21
CA MET A 24 -6.60 10.38 -3.67
C MET A 24 -6.26 11.47 -4.69
N LEU A 25 -6.17 11.13 -5.97
CA LEU A 25 -5.98 12.09 -7.05
C LEU A 25 -7.16 13.08 -7.11
N ILE A 26 -8.39 12.57 -7.08
CA ILE A 26 -9.60 13.42 -7.13
C ILE A 26 -9.68 14.29 -5.89
N VAL A 27 -9.63 13.71 -4.70
CA VAL A 27 -9.73 14.46 -3.44
C VAL A 27 -8.58 15.45 -3.30
N GLY A 28 -7.35 15.02 -3.58
CA GLY A 28 -6.18 15.87 -3.49
C GLY A 28 -6.20 17.04 -4.46
N THR A 29 -6.62 16.81 -5.71
CA THR A 29 -6.76 17.89 -6.71
C THR A 29 -7.84 18.88 -6.32
N VAL A 30 -9.01 18.41 -5.88
CA VAL A 30 -10.09 19.30 -5.43
C VAL A 30 -9.65 20.15 -4.24
N VAL A 31 -9.03 19.55 -3.24
CA VAL A 31 -8.54 20.29 -2.06
C VAL A 31 -7.40 21.24 -2.43
N GLY A 32 -6.47 20.80 -3.28
CA GLY A 32 -5.37 21.62 -3.77
C GLY A 32 -5.81 22.84 -4.57
N THR A 33 -6.85 22.72 -5.39
CA THR A 33 -7.42 23.83 -6.15
C THR A 33 -8.27 24.77 -5.31
N MET A 34 -9.02 24.25 -4.32
CA MET A 34 -9.89 25.06 -3.48
C MET A 34 -9.13 25.89 -2.43
N PHE A 35 -8.06 25.36 -1.86
CA PHE A 35 -7.36 26.00 -0.75
C PHE A 35 -5.94 26.44 -1.15
N SER A 36 -5.06 25.48 -1.42
CA SER A 36 -3.69 25.72 -1.87
C SER A 36 -3.08 24.40 -2.35
N PRO A 37 -2.21 24.42 -3.38
CA PRO A 37 -1.49 23.22 -3.83
C PRO A 37 -0.76 22.45 -2.73
N MET A 38 -0.38 23.13 -1.65
CA MET A 38 0.28 22.51 -0.50
C MET A 38 -0.63 21.53 0.27
N TYR A 39 -1.95 21.73 0.25
CA TYR A 39 -2.89 20.81 0.92
C TYR A 39 -3.02 19.47 0.19
N TYR A 40 -2.73 19.41 -1.10
CA TYR A 40 -2.60 18.15 -1.84
C TYR A 40 -1.63 17.18 -1.13
N TRP A 41 -0.54 17.70 -0.59
CA TRP A 41 0.46 16.95 0.15
C TRP A 41 -0.09 16.33 1.41
N TRP A 42 -0.78 17.10 2.20
CA TRP A 42 -1.37 16.61 3.45
C TRP A 42 -2.39 15.53 3.20
N VAL A 43 -3.20 15.67 2.15
CA VAL A 43 -4.17 14.66 1.72
C VAL A 43 -3.46 13.36 1.36
N MET A 44 -2.37 13.43 0.59
CA MET A 44 -1.60 12.24 0.23
C MET A 44 -0.87 11.63 1.41
N LEU A 45 -0.19 12.46 2.22
CA LEU A 45 0.60 12.01 3.37
C LEU A 45 -0.23 11.27 4.42
N ILE A 46 -1.47 11.69 4.64
CA ILE A 46 -2.36 11.10 5.64
C ILE A 46 -3.28 10.06 4.99
N GLY A 47 -3.86 10.37 3.85
CA GLY A 47 -4.89 9.56 3.21
C GLY A 47 -4.35 8.22 2.68
N VAL A 48 -3.18 8.24 2.05
CA VAL A 48 -2.58 7.01 1.49
C VAL A 48 -2.26 5.98 2.59
N PRO A 49 -1.51 6.30 3.66
CA PRO A 49 -1.26 5.36 4.74
C PRO A 49 -2.53 4.91 5.45
N LEU A 50 -3.47 5.82 5.67
CA LEU A 50 -4.72 5.52 6.37
C LEU A 50 -5.55 4.42 5.66
N ILE A 51 -5.47 4.34 4.34
CA ILE A 51 -6.21 3.34 3.56
C ILE A 51 -5.30 2.14 3.23
N ILE A 52 -4.09 2.37 2.75
CA ILE A 52 -3.21 1.30 2.27
C ILE A 52 -2.75 0.39 3.41
N VAL A 53 -2.39 0.94 4.58
CA VAL A 53 -1.91 0.12 5.71
C VAL A 53 -2.95 -0.90 6.16
N PRO A 54 -4.21 -0.53 6.48
CA PRO A 54 -5.21 -1.51 6.92
C PRO A 54 -5.63 -2.48 5.80
N VAL A 55 -5.67 -2.03 4.54
CA VAL A 55 -6.02 -2.91 3.42
C VAL A 55 -4.91 -3.94 3.18
N THR A 56 -3.66 -3.52 3.15
CA THR A 56 -2.50 -4.42 3.02
C THR A 56 -2.43 -5.38 4.20
N PHE A 57 -2.60 -4.89 5.42
CA PHE A 57 -2.68 -5.71 6.63
C PHE A 57 -3.75 -6.79 6.50
N LYS A 58 -4.99 -6.42 6.18
CA LYS A 58 -6.10 -7.36 6.04
C LYS A 58 -5.88 -8.38 4.92
N SER A 59 -5.26 -7.96 3.82
CA SER A 59 -4.98 -8.84 2.68
C SER A 59 -3.86 -9.84 2.96
N LEU A 60 -2.96 -9.52 3.90
CA LEU A 60 -1.83 -10.38 4.27
C LEU A 60 -2.16 -11.28 5.49
N VAL A 61 -3.00 -10.81 6.41
CA VAL A 61 -3.48 -11.62 7.54
C VAL A 61 -4.43 -12.69 7.02
N GLY A 62 -4.13 -13.95 7.27
CA GLY A 62 -4.91 -15.11 6.82
C GLY A 62 -4.40 -15.76 5.53
N GLY A 63 -3.43 -15.15 4.86
CA GLY A 63 -2.78 -15.73 3.68
C GLY A 63 -1.79 -16.86 3.97
N GLY A 64 -1.72 -17.33 5.24
CA GLY A 64 -0.90 -18.44 5.72
C GLY A 64 0.53 -18.44 5.18
N CYS A 65 1.54 -18.43 6.02
CA CYS A 65 2.88 -18.81 5.59
C CYS A 65 2.81 -20.26 5.07
N SER A 66 2.84 -20.47 3.74
CA SER A 66 3.08 -21.81 3.26
C SER A 66 4.46 -22.21 3.77
N LEU A 67 4.51 -23.20 4.63
CA LEU A 67 5.72 -23.73 5.27
C LEU A 67 6.85 -24.10 4.28
N ARG A 68 6.54 -24.13 3.00
CA ARG A 68 7.47 -24.49 1.92
C ARG A 68 8.32 -23.32 1.40
N PHE A 69 7.81 -22.09 1.49
CA PHE A 69 8.55 -20.87 1.23
C PHE A 69 8.22 -19.91 2.36
N GLN A 70 9.07 -19.75 3.33
CA GLN A 70 8.93 -18.81 4.46
C GLN A 70 8.85 -17.33 4.01
N ILE A 71 8.01 -17.06 3.01
CA ILE A 71 7.75 -15.71 2.53
C ILE A 71 6.82 -15.07 3.56
N CYS A 72 7.44 -14.50 4.58
CA CYS A 72 6.78 -13.74 5.64
C CYS A 72 5.88 -12.67 5.04
N ALA A 73 4.79 -12.34 5.74
CA ALA A 73 3.93 -11.21 5.45
C ALA A 73 4.71 -9.90 5.21
N LEU A 74 5.87 -9.75 5.86
CA LEU A 74 6.78 -8.65 5.65
C LEU A 74 7.31 -8.58 4.20
N VAL A 75 7.76 -9.71 3.64
CA VAL A 75 8.28 -9.74 2.25
C VAL A 75 7.15 -9.47 1.26
N LYS A 76 5.97 -10.03 1.49
CA LYS A 76 4.80 -9.76 0.66
C LYS A 76 4.38 -8.29 0.73
N GLY A 77 4.38 -7.69 1.94
CA GLY A 77 4.09 -6.27 2.14
C GLY A 77 5.13 -5.36 1.48
N SER A 78 6.42 -5.70 1.57
CA SER A 78 7.49 -4.96 0.90
C SER A 78 7.35 -5.05 -0.62
N PHE A 79 7.04 -6.23 -1.16
CA PHE A 79 6.80 -6.40 -2.59
C PHE A 79 5.58 -5.58 -3.05
N ALA A 80 4.48 -5.62 -2.31
CA ALA A 80 3.31 -4.79 -2.60
C ALA A 80 3.68 -3.29 -2.59
N GLY A 81 4.49 -2.85 -1.62
CA GLY A 81 5.00 -1.48 -1.55
C GLY A 81 5.83 -1.08 -2.77
N VAL A 82 6.71 -1.97 -3.26
CA VAL A 82 7.49 -1.74 -4.50
C VAL A 82 6.56 -1.61 -5.70
N VAL A 83 5.56 -2.48 -5.82
CA VAL A 83 4.59 -2.41 -6.93
C VAL A 83 3.79 -1.10 -6.86
N PHE A 84 3.31 -0.70 -5.68
CA PHE A 84 2.64 0.58 -5.49
C PHE A 84 3.52 1.76 -5.91
N LEU A 85 4.79 1.77 -5.48
CA LEU A 85 5.76 2.79 -5.87
C LEU A 85 5.90 2.89 -7.38
N MET A 86 6.16 1.77 -8.06
CA MET A 86 6.37 1.73 -9.50
C MET A 86 5.13 2.19 -10.27
N LEU A 87 3.95 1.72 -9.89
CA LEU A 87 2.70 2.12 -10.52
C LEU A 87 2.43 3.61 -10.33
N THR A 88 2.73 4.16 -9.14
CA THR A 88 2.57 5.59 -8.87
C THR A 88 3.52 6.43 -9.70
N ILE A 89 4.80 6.07 -9.81
CA ILE A 89 5.76 6.79 -10.65
C ILE A 89 5.30 6.81 -12.11
N ILE A 90 4.83 5.67 -12.63
CA ILE A 90 4.35 5.57 -14.02
C ILE A 90 3.08 6.43 -14.19
N ALA A 91 2.12 6.33 -13.29
CA ALA A 91 0.89 7.11 -13.37
C ALA A 91 1.14 8.61 -13.26
N ASP A 92 1.98 9.04 -12.31
CA ASP A 92 2.33 10.45 -12.13
C ASP A 92 3.03 11.02 -13.37
N SER A 93 3.94 10.25 -13.97
CA SER A 93 4.64 10.69 -15.19
C SER A 93 3.74 10.84 -16.42
N LEU A 94 2.63 10.08 -16.47
CA LEU A 94 1.67 10.13 -17.58
C LEU A 94 0.54 11.14 -17.36
N LEU A 95 0.05 11.26 -16.12
CA LEU A 95 -1.14 12.06 -15.81
C LEU A 95 -0.82 13.53 -15.55
N TRP A 96 0.23 13.84 -14.79
CA TRP A 96 0.52 15.20 -14.38
C TRP A 96 0.88 16.17 -15.52
N PRO A 97 1.60 15.78 -16.58
CA PRO A 97 1.83 16.69 -17.72
C PRO A 97 0.54 17.19 -18.37
N ASN A 98 -0.50 16.33 -18.41
CA ASN A 98 -1.78 16.68 -18.99
C ASN A 98 -2.68 17.43 -17.99
N LEU A 99 -2.69 17.02 -16.72
CA LEU A 99 -3.48 17.65 -15.68
C LEU A 99 -3.01 19.08 -15.37
N ALA A 100 -1.71 19.29 -15.34
CA ALA A 100 -1.12 20.60 -15.08
C ALA A 100 -1.54 21.68 -16.09
N LEU A 101 -1.87 21.28 -17.32
CA LEU A 101 -2.40 22.19 -18.35
C LEU A 101 -3.83 22.68 -18.03
N ILE A 102 -4.56 21.91 -17.22
CA ILE A 102 -5.98 22.21 -16.88
C ILE A 102 -6.09 22.99 -15.57
N ILE A 103 -5.24 22.66 -14.59
CA ILE A 103 -5.36 23.16 -13.19
C ILE A 103 -4.29 24.20 -12.82
N ASP A 104 -3.42 24.59 -13.76
CA ASP A 104 -2.33 25.57 -13.60
C ASP A 104 -1.30 25.28 -12.49
N TRP A 105 -1.30 24.07 -11.94
CA TRP A 105 -0.29 23.65 -10.98
C TRP A 105 -0.03 22.14 -11.08
N SER A 106 1.13 21.69 -10.56
CA SER A 106 1.42 20.26 -10.44
C SER A 106 2.26 19.99 -9.20
N PRO A 107 2.12 18.79 -8.57
CA PRO A 107 3.01 18.37 -7.48
C PRO A 107 4.49 18.32 -7.90
N ILE A 108 4.75 18.09 -9.18
CA ILE A 108 6.10 18.01 -9.75
C ILE A 108 6.79 19.38 -9.70
N SER A 109 6.06 20.46 -9.96
CA SER A 109 6.59 21.83 -9.93
C SER A 109 7.02 22.29 -8.53
N ILE A 110 6.53 21.64 -7.50
CA ILE A 110 6.84 21.95 -6.09
C ILE A 110 8.09 21.18 -5.60
N GLY A 111 8.71 20.36 -6.46
CA GLY A 111 9.97 19.67 -6.18
C GLY A 111 9.89 18.49 -5.19
N VAL A 112 8.70 18.08 -4.83
CA VAL A 112 8.45 17.11 -3.76
C VAL A 112 7.86 15.79 -4.27
N SER A 113 7.70 15.63 -5.60
CA SER A 113 7.05 14.47 -6.22
C SER A 113 7.67 13.11 -5.84
N GLN A 114 8.99 13.05 -5.63
CA GLN A 114 9.67 11.82 -5.24
C GLN A 114 9.30 11.33 -3.83
N LEU A 115 9.00 12.24 -2.91
CA LEU A 115 8.59 11.88 -1.54
C LEU A 115 7.21 11.20 -1.52
N PHE A 116 6.32 11.53 -2.45
CA PHE A 116 4.98 10.91 -2.50
C PHE A 116 4.99 9.47 -2.94
N SER A 117 5.82 9.17 -3.93
CA SER A 117 5.99 7.79 -4.35
C SER A 117 6.49 6.92 -3.20
N GLN A 118 7.36 7.46 -2.33
CA GLN A 118 7.87 6.76 -1.15
C GLN A 118 6.79 6.50 -0.09
N ILE A 119 5.76 7.35 0.03
CA ILE A 119 4.65 7.12 0.97
C ILE A 119 3.92 5.82 0.65
N TRP A 120 3.71 5.52 -0.63
CA TRP A 120 3.11 4.27 -1.08
C TRP A 120 3.94 3.06 -0.70
N PHE A 121 5.25 3.14 -0.89
CA PHE A 121 6.19 2.09 -0.51
C PHE A 121 6.19 1.84 1.00
N ILE A 122 6.32 2.89 1.80
CA ILE A 122 6.32 2.81 3.26
C ILE A 122 4.99 2.25 3.77
N SER A 123 3.87 2.66 3.19
CA SER A 123 2.54 2.16 3.59
C SER A 123 2.38 0.66 3.34
N GLY A 124 2.93 0.13 2.23
CA GLY A 124 2.97 -1.29 1.95
C GLY A 124 3.79 -2.07 3.00
N ILE A 125 4.97 -1.56 3.35
CA ILE A 125 5.84 -2.16 4.38
C ILE A 125 5.15 -2.16 5.75
N LEU A 126 4.56 -1.02 6.15
CA LEU A 126 3.87 -0.91 7.44
C LEU A 126 2.71 -1.91 7.56
N GLY A 127 1.94 -2.10 6.49
CA GLY A 127 0.91 -3.14 6.43
C GLY A 127 1.48 -4.55 6.62
N GLY A 128 2.62 -4.84 5.98
CA GLY A 128 3.35 -6.10 6.11
C GLY A 128 3.91 -6.34 7.53
N ILE A 129 4.46 -5.31 8.15
CA ILE A 129 4.95 -5.37 9.55
C ILE A 129 3.77 -5.66 10.50
N GLY A 130 2.66 -4.95 10.34
CA GLY A 130 1.47 -5.18 11.15
C GLY A 130 0.96 -6.63 11.06
N ALA A 131 0.86 -7.15 9.84
CA ALA A 131 0.47 -8.55 9.60
C ALA A 131 1.45 -9.53 10.25
N ARG A 132 2.76 -9.28 10.18
CA ARG A 132 3.78 -10.12 10.79
C ARG A 132 3.70 -10.13 12.32
N ILE A 133 3.42 -9.00 12.95
CA ILE A 133 3.26 -8.93 14.42
C ILE A 133 2.10 -9.82 14.87
N VAL A 134 0.98 -9.81 14.14
CA VAL A 134 -0.17 -10.65 14.48
C VAL A 134 0.12 -12.13 14.27
N GLU A 135 0.81 -12.50 13.18
CA GLU A 135 1.24 -13.87 12.94
C GLU A 135 2.12 -14.40 14.08
N VAL A 136 3.14 -13.63 14.50
CA VAL A 136 4.04 -14.04 15.59
C VAL A 136 3.29 -14.20 16.92
N ARG A 137 2.37 -13.28 17.23
CA ARG A 137 1.54 -13.38 18.45
C ARG A 137 0.59 -14.58 18.39
N GLY A 138 0.01 -14.88 17.23
CA GLY A 138 -0.86 -16.03 17.02
C GLY A 138 -0.13 -17.38 17.26
N TYR A 139 1.13 -17.49 16.82
CA TYR A 139 1.95 -18.68 17.09
C TYR A 139 2.30 -18.81 18.58
N ALA A 140 2.61 -17.72 19.26
CA ALA A 140 2.93 -17.74 20.69
C ALA A 140 1.72 -18.21 21.53
N THR A 141 0.52 -17.72 21.25
CA THR A 141 -0.71 -18.16 21.93
C THR A 141 -1.08 -19.61 21.60
N GLY A 142 -0.86 -20.06 20.37
CA GLY A 142 -1.13 -21.44 19.94
C GLY A 142 -0.21 -22.48 20.61
N SER A 143 1.05 -22.13 20.90
CA SER A 143 1.99 -23.01 21.60
C SER A 143 1.65 -23.18 23.08
N GLU A 144 1.14 -22.16 23.75
CA GLU A 144 0.73 -22.26 25.15
C GLU A 144 -0.50 -23.16 25.33
N ILE A 145 -1.47 -23.09 24.40
CA ILE A 145 -2.67 -23.94 24.46
C ILE A 145 -2.31 -25.41 24.25
N SER A 146 -1.31 -25.74 23.41
CA SER A 146 -0.85 -27.10 23.18
C SER A 146 -0.17 -27.72 24.42
N ILE A 147 0.49 -26.93 25.26
CA ILE A 147 1.17 -27.39 26.47
C ILE A 147 0.16 -27.65 27.61
N VAL A 148 -0.93 -26.88 27.68
CA VAL A 148 -1.95 -27.03 28.72
C VAL A 148 -2.88 -28.25 28.45
N GLY A 149 -2.99 -28.68 27.19
CA GLY A 149 -3.81 -29.84 26.81
C GLY A 149 -3.18 -31.23 27.07
N LEU A 150 -1.91 -31.28 27.55
CA LEU A 150 -1.13 -32.50 27.79
C LEU A 150 -0.95 -32.85 29.31
N LYS A 151 -1.87 -32.40 30.15
CA LYS A 151 -1.91 -32.85 31.56
C LYS A 151 -3.18 -33.61 31.87
#